data_40fa2d791a4a168bd76b4241979e0588
#
_entry.id   40fa2d791a4a168bd76b4241979e0588
#
_cell.length_a   1.000
_cell.length_b   1.000
_cell.length_c   1.000
_cell.angle_alpha   90.00
_cell.angle_beta   90.00
_cell.angle_gamma   90.00
#
_symmetry.space_group_name_H-M   'P 1'
#
loop_
_entity.id
_entity.type
_entity.pdbx_description
1 polymer ?
#
loop_
_entity_poly.entity_id
_entity_poly.type
_entity_poly.pdbx_seq_one_letter_code
_entity_poly.pdbx_strand_id
1 'polypeptide(L)'
;MKKWKHLFKAAVISAVIAMTAVQVCSAAEAGVQNGAAAEVSVLTNEIPGWPPGPGITSETGVLMDADSGVLLYNKGGDEIRYPASITKIMTLLLAVENSSLTEDVVFTETGTRDISQDSGNIGMQVGEVLSMESCLYALVIRSANEVAAQIAEHVGGTEQNFIDMMNQRAAEIGC
;
A
#
# COMPACT_ATOMS: atom_id res chain seq x y z
N MET A 1 -16.62 17.05 5.20
CA MET A 1 -15.94 16.66 3.97
C MET A 1 -14.51 17.19 3.87
N LYS A 2 -14.21 18.50 4.00
CA LYS A 2 -12.82 19.02 3.95
C LYS A 2 -11.88 18.42 5.03
N LYS A 3 -12.33 18.20 6.25
CA LYS A 3 -11.51 17.63 7.35
C LYS A 3 -11.12 16.17 7.13
N TRP A 4 -11.94 15.40 6.43
CA TRP A 4 -11.65 13.98 6.13
C TRP A 4 -10.56 13.84 5.06
N LYS A 5 -10.57 14.72 4.06
CA LYS A 5 -9.50 14.72 3.03
C LYS A 5 -8.11 14.94 3.64
N HIS A 6 -8.01 15.73 4.72
CA HIS A 6 -6.72 15.94 5.41
C HIS A 6 -6.32 14.75 6.29
N LEU A 7 -7.27 14.11 6.97
CA LEU A 7 -7.01 12.91 7.78
C LEU A 7 -6.59 11.70 6.92
N PHE A 8 -7.24 11.49 5.76
CA PHE A 8 -6.87 10.45 4.83
C PHE A 8 -5.50 10.70 4.20
N LYS A 9 -5.19 11.94 3.81
CA LYS A 9 -3.86 12.29 3.29
C LYS A 9 -2.75 12.01 4.31
N ALA A 10 -2.95 12.32 5.57
CA ALA A 10 -1.96 12.04 6.62
C ALA A 10 -1.77 10.54 6.85
N ALA A 11 -2.85 9.76 6.94
CA ALA A 11 -2.77 8.31 7.15
C ALA A 11 -2.13 7.57 5.98
N VAL A 12 -2.43 8.00 4.75
CA VAL A 12 -1.87 7.39 3.52
C VAL A 12 -0.40 7.74 3.36
N ILE A 13 0.01 8.98 3.65
CA ILE A 13 1.41 9.39 3.59
C ILE A 13 2.25 8.59 4.60
N SER A 14 1.76 8.38 5.82
CA SER A 14 2.48 7.58 6.83
C SER A 14 2.65 6.11 6.45
N ALA A 15 1.72 5.55 5.68
CA ALA A 15 1.78 4.15 5.25
C ALA A 15 2.56 3.97 3.92
N VAL A 16 2.53 4.97 3.03
CA VAL A 16 3.24 4.93 1.74
C VAL A 16 4.74 5.15 1.91
N ILE A 17 5.16 5.94 2.90
CA ILE A 17 6.60 6.10 3.21
C ILE A 17 7.23 4.77 3.70
N ALA A 18 6.43 3.83 4.24
CA ALA A 18 6.89 2.46 4.49
C ALA A 18 7.13 1.64 3.18
N MET A 19 6.75 2.16 2.02
CA MET A 19 6.92 1.54 0.70
C MET A 19 8.10 2.11 -0.12
N THR A 20 8.87 3.08 0.38
CA THR A 20 9.88 3.80 -0.40
C THR A 20 11.11 3.01 -0.83
N ALA A 21 11.10 1.68 -0.79
CA ALA A 21 12.22 0.86 -1.23
C ALA A 21 11.94 0.05 -2.50
N VAL A 22 11.20 0.58 -3.47
CA VAL A 22 11.18 -0.02 -4.82
C VAL A 22 12.03 0.82 -5.76
N GLN A 23 13.33 0.81 -5.52
CA GLN A 23 14.28 1.23 -6.53
C GLN A 23 14.59 0.03 -7.41
N VAL A 24 14.19 0.10 -8.67
CA VAL A 24 14.54 -0.89 -9.68
C VAL A 24 16.06 -0.87 -9.86
N CYS A 25 16.74 -1.84 -9.28
CA CYS A 25 18.14 -2.07 -9.55
C CYS A 25 18.29 -3.29 -10.48
N SER A 26 18.88 -3.03 -11.61
CA SER A 26 19.27 -3.97 -12.67
C SER A 26 19.98 -5.20 -12.10
N ALA A 27 19.59 -6.37 -12.60
CA ALA A 27 20.17 -7.66 -12.29
C ALA A 27 21.69 -7.70 -12.53
N ALA A 28 22.44 -8.06 -11.49
CA ALA A 28 23.73 -8.68 -11.62
C ALA A 28 23.75 -9.90 -10.70
N GLU A 29 23.92 -11.07 -11.30
CA GLU A 29 24.08 -12.36 -10.62
C GLU A 29 25.29 -12.32 -9.70
N ALA A 30 25.09 -12.64 -8.42
CA ALA A 30 26.19 -13.01 -7.53
C ALA A 30 25.73 -14.06 -6.53
N GLY A 31 26.54 -15.12 -6.47
CA GLY A 31 26.33 -16.42 -5.85
C GLY A 31 25.87 -16.41 -4.39
N VAL A 32 25.07 -17.41 -4.11
CA VAL A 32 24.69 -17.84 -2.76
C VAL A 32 25.93 -18.31 -2.00
N GLN A 33 26.34 -17.54 -1.01
CA GLN A 33 27.23 -18.06 0.05
C GLN A 33 26.44 -18.08 1.36
N ASN A 34 26.30 -19.31 1.90
CA ASN A 34 25.87 -19.53 3.28
C ASN A 34 26.89 -18.90 4.24
N GLY A 35 26.49 -17.80 4.85
CA GLY A 35 27.25 -17.12 5.90
C GLY A 35 26.31 -16.69 7.01
N ALA A 36 26.75 -16.96 8.26
CA ALA A 36 26.08 -16.69 9.53
C ALA A 36 25.06 -15.57 9.52
N ALA A 37 23.92 -15.80 10.21
CA ALA A 37 22.90 -14.80 10.42
C ALA A 37 23.56 -13.48 10.86
N ALA A 38 23.64 -12.52 9.95
CA ALA A 38 24.04 -11.17 10.28
C ALA A 38 23.01 -10.65 11.29
N GLU A 39 23.47 -10.28 12.49
CA GLU A 39 22.65 -9.51 13.41
C GLU A 39 22.14 -8.29 12.64
N VAL A 40 20.84 -8.29 12.36
CA VAL A 40 20.19 -7.15 11.74
C VAL A 40 20.33 -6.00 12.74
N SER A 41 21.28 -5.11 12.49
CA SER A 41 21.46 -3.92 13.30
C SER A 41 20.18 -3.11 13.18
N VAL A 42 19.44 -3.01 14.28
CA VAL A 42 18.30 -2.11 14.39
C VAL A 42 18.90 -0.70 14.34
N LEU A 43 18.84 -0.07 13.17
CA LEU A 43 19.18 1.35 13.04
C LEU A 43 18.04 2.14 13.66
N THR A 44 18.08 2.29 14.97
CA THR A 44 17.38 3.40 15.59
C THR A 44 18.14 4.66 15.17
N ASN A 45 17.45 5.67 14.64
CA ASN A 45 18.04 7.00 14.55
C ASN A 45 18.33 7.42 16.00
N GLU A 46 19.57 7.26 16.41
CA GLU A 46 20.01 7.63 17.76
C GLU A 46 19.96 9.14 17.90
N ILE A 47 18.79 9.63 18.22
CA ILE A 47 18.67 10.95 18.80
C ILE A 47 19.23 10.83 20.20
N PRO A 48 20.27 11.58 20.57
CA PRO A 48 20.84 11.49 21.91
C PRO A 48 19.76 11.61 22.99
N GLY A 49 19.65 10.61 23.86
CA GLY A 49 18.64 10.56 24.92
C GLY A 49 17.33 9.82 24.56
N TRP A 50 17.19 9.27 23.36
CA TRP A 50 16.05 8.42 23.01
C TRP A 50 16.29 6.97 23.47
N PRO A 51 15.23 6.30 23.96
CA PRO A 51 15.34 4.89 24.33
C PRO A 51 15.56 4.04 23.06
N PRO A 52 16.24 2.89 23.19
CA PRO A 52 16.35 1.94 22.08
C PRO A 52 14.95 1.51 21.62
N GLY A 53 14.78 1.33 20.32
CA GLY A 53 13.53 0.86 19.75
C GLY A 53 13.15 -0.54 20.24
N PRO A 54 11.86 -0.90 20.24
CA PRO A 54 11.40 -2.20 20.69
C PRO A 54 11.91 -3.32 19.75
N GLY A 55 12.17 -4.50 20.32
CA GLY A 55 12.35 -5.70 19.51
C GLY A 55 11.02 -6.10 18.85
N ILE A 56 11.00 -6.20 17.53
CA ILE A 56 9.85 -6.70 16.77
C ILE A 56 10.16 -8.02 16.09
N THR A 57 9.17 -8.90 16.00
CA THR A 57 9.29 -10.23 15.35
C THR A 57 9.26 -10.14 13.83
N SER A 58 8.69 -9.07 13.26
CA SER A 58 8.70 -8.82 11.83
C SER A 58 10.12 -8.68 11.29
N GLU A 59 10.38 -9.18 10.08
CA GLU A 59 11.68 -9.05 9.42
C GLU A 59 12.05 -7.59 9.19
N THR A 60 11.08 -6.78 8.78
CA THR A 60 11.24 -5.34 8.58
C THR A 60 10.19 -4.55 9.34
N GLY A 61 10.48 -3.30 9.66
CA GLY A 61 9.54 -2.40 10.29
C GLY A 61 10.07 -0.96 10.34
N VAL A 62 9.17 -0.01 10.15
CA VAL A 62 9.48 1.43 10.17
C VAL A 62 8.45 2.16 11.01
N LEU A 63 8.90 3.09 11.82
CA LEU A 63 8.06 4.06 12.52
C LEU A 63 8.52 5.47 12.17
N MET A 64 7.58 6.30 11.73
CA MET A 64 7.84 7.67 11.34
C MET A 64 6.86 8.61 12.03
N ASP A 65 7.34 9.77 12.45
CA ASP A 65 6.48 10.86 12.87
C ASP A 65 5.77 11.47 11.65
N ALA A 66 4.45 11.48 11.68
CA ALA A 66 3.63 11.87 10.52
C ALA A 66 3.69 13.36 10.19
N ASP A 67 3.99 14.21 11.17
CA ASP A 67 4.02 15.66 11.00
C ASP A 67 5.39 16.15 10.49
N SER A 68 6.46 15.61 11.05
CA SER A 68 7.84 16.03 10.75
C SER A 68 8.53 15.17 9.69
N GLY A 69 8.03 13.96 9.41
CA GLY A 69 8.69 12.99 8.55
C GLY A 69 9.93 12.35 9.17
N VAL A 70 10.18 12.59 10.47
CA VAL A 70 11.34 12.03 11.17
C VAL A 70 11.16 10.53 11.38
N LEU A 71 12.17 9.77 10.99
CA LEU A 71 12.22 8.33 11.19
C LEU A 71 12.59 8.04 12.66
N LEU A 72 11.64 7.46 13.41
CA LEU A 72 11.81 7.15 14.83
C LEU A 72 12.33 5.73 15.05
N TYR A 73 12.08 4.83 14.12
CA TYR A 73 12.53 3.44 14.14
C TYR A 73 12.70 2.92 12.72
N ASN A 74 13.79 2.26 12.45
CA ASN A 74 14.07 1.63 11.16
C ASN A 74 14.72 0.27 11.37
N LYS A 75 14.04 -0.78 10.92
CA LYS A 75 14.55 -2.14 10.83
C LYS A 75 14.34 -2.60 9.41
N GLY A 76 15.39 -2.55 8.58
CA GLY A 76 15.33 -3.00 7.19
C GLY A 76 14.29 -2.24 6.33
N GLY A 77 14.04 -0.95 6.60
CA GLY A 77 13.04 -0.15 5.90
C GLY A 77 13.34 0.06 4.42
N ASP A 78 14.61 -0.06 4.04
CA ASP A 78 15.07 0.06 2.65
C ASP A 78 15.15 -1.30 1.92
N GLU A 79 14.77 -2.39 2.59
CA GLU A 79 14.76 -3.72 1.98
C GLU A 79 13.53 -3.91 1.10
N ILE A 80 13.74 -4.46 -0.11
CA ILE A 80 12.65 -4.80 -1.03
C ILE A 80 11.85 -5.96 -0.44
N ARG A 81 10.55 -5.75 -0.25
CA ARG A 81 9.61 -6.74 0.27
C ARG A 81 8.32 -6.76 -0.56
N TYR A 82 7.62 -7.88 -0.53
CA TYR A 82 6.27 -7.96 -1.08
C TYR A 82 5.29 -7.31 -0.10
N PRO A 83 4.63 -6.19 -0.48
CA PRO A 83 3.79 -5.43 0.44
C PRO A 83 2.44 -6.10 0.71
N ALA A 84 2.07 -7.14 -0.04
CA ALA A 84 0.77 -7.80 0.04
C ALA A 84 -0.38 -6.76 0.01
N SER A 85 -1.36 -6.88 0.92
CA SER A 85 -2.51 -5.97 0.95
C SER A 85 -2.19 -4.51 1.31
N ILE A 86 -0.96 -4.19 1.72
CA ILE A 86 -0.54 -2.79 1.89
C ILE A 86 -0.59 -2.04 0.54
N THR A 87 -0.44 -2.74 -0.59
CA THR A 87 -0.65 -2.19 -1.95
C THR A 87 -1.99 -1.47 -2.10
N LYS A 88 -3.04 -1.90 -1.38
CA LYS A 88 -4.37 -1.29 -1.44
C LYS A 88 -4.42 0.16 -0.92
N ILE A 89 -3.39 0.59 -0.19
CA ILE A 89 -3.25 2.01 0.21
C ILE A 89 -3.06 2.89 -1.03
N MET A 90 -2.26 2.44 -2.01
CA MET A 90 -2.10 3.15 -3.28
C MET A 90 -3.40 3.12 -4.10
N THR A 91 -4.10 1.99 -4.12
CA THR A 91 -5.42 1.89 -4.76
C THR A 91 -6.41 2.90 -4.16
N LEU A 92 -6.46 2.98 -2.82
CA LEU A 92 -7.29 3.94 -2.10
C LEU A 92 -6.92 5.40 -2.44
N LEU A 93 -5.61 5.70 -2.45
CA LEU A 93 -5.11 7.05 -2.75
C LEU A 93 -5.55 7.50 -4.12
N LEU A 94 -5.30 6.68 -5.15
CA LEU A 94 -5.67 6.99 -6.52
C LEU A 94 -7.19 7.11 -6.71
N ALA A 95 -7.97 6.25 -6.07
CA ALA A 95 -9.41 6.33 -6.12
C ALA A 95 -9.92 7.66 -5.53
N VAL A 96 -9.40 8.08 -4.37
CA VAL A 96 -9.79 9.36 -3.74
C VAL A 96 -9.32 10.58 -4.54
N GLU A 97 -8.18 10.47 -5.24
CA GLU A 97 -7.64 11.57 -6.04
C GLU A 97 -8.36 11.73 -7.39
N ASN A 98 -8.89 10.63 -7.97
CA ASN A 98 -9.39 10.61 -9.36
C ASN A 98 -10.89 10.32 -9.51
N SER A 99 -11.64 10.09 -8.44
CA SER A 99 -13.07 9.81 -8.49
C SER A 99 -13.86 10.57 -7.41
N SER A 100 -15.19 10.59 -7.57
CA SER A 100 -16.10 11.07 -6.53
C SER A 100 -16.55 9.91 -5.64
N LEU A 101 -16.67 10.14 -4.33
CA LEU A 101 -17.16 9.13 -3.38
C LEU A 101 -18.58 8.64 -3.67
N THR A 102 -19.35 9.44 -4.40
CA THR A 102 -20.75 9.15 -4.75
C THR A 102 -20.92 8.52 -6.13
N GLU A 103 -19.82 8.28 -6.86
CA GLU A 103 -19.88 7.57 -8.14
C GLU A 103 -20.32 6.14 -7.96
N ASP A 104 -21.15 5.66 -8.89
CA ASP A 104 -21.55 4.26 -8.96
C ASP A 104 -20.44 3.44 -9.64
N VAL A 105 -19.94 2.44 -8.94
CA VAL A 105 -18.97 1.46 -9.44
C VAL A 105 -19.72 0.20 -9.80
N VAL A 106 -19.81 -0.10 -11.09
CA VAL A 106 -20.48 -1.30 -11.62
C VAL A 106 -19.46 -2.43 -11.70
N PHE A 107 -19.74 -3.57 -11.07
CA PHE A 107 -18.85 -4.73 -11.09
C PHE A 107 -18.95 -5.47 -12.41
N THR A 108 -17.80 -5.69 -13.04
CA THR A 108 -17.61 -6.40 -14.30
C THR A 108 -16.94 -7.74 -14.06
N GLU A 109 -16.67 -8.49 -15.14
CA GLU A 109 -15.87 -9.70 -15.07
C GLU A 109 -14.46 -9.45 -14.55
N THR A 110 -13.89 -8.26 -14.78
CA THR A 110 -12.57 -7.88 -14.27
C THR A 110 -12.53 -7.95 -12.75
N GLY A 111 -13.47 -7.31 -12.07
CA GLY A 111 -13.52 -7.30 -10.59
C GLY A 111 -13.88 -8.66 -10.00
N THR A 112 -14.63 -9.49 -10.70
CA THR A 112 -15.20 -10.72 -10.12
C THR A 112 -14.50 -12.02 -10.52
N ARG A 113 -13.52 -11.98 -11.44
CA ARG A 113 -12.88 -13.19 -12.02
C ARG A 113 -12.05 -14.03 -11.05
N ASP A 114 -11.44 -13.40 -10.05
CA ASP A 114 -10.44 -14.02 -9.18
C ASP A 114 -10.87 -14.05 -7.70
N ILE A 115 -12.18 -14.19 -7.44
CA ILE A 115 -12.69 -14.32 -6.07
C ILE A 115 -12.34 -15.72 -5.54
N SER A 116 -11.31 -15.81 -4.70
CA SER A 116 -10.99 -17.04 -3.98
C SER A 116 -11.56 -17.01 -2.56
N GLN A 117 -11.97 -18.17 -2.04
CA GLN A 117 -12.54 -18.28 -0.68
C GLN A 117 -11.52 -17.89 0.40
N ASP A 118 -10.21 -18.05 0.11
CA ASP A 118 -9.12 -17.79 1.06
C ASP A 118 -8.58 -16.35 0.96
N SER A 119 -9.09 -15.54 0.04
CA SER A 119 -8.70 -14.14 -0.10
C SER A 119 -9.74 -13.19 0.49
N GLY A 120 -9.29 -11.99 0.89
CA GLY A 120 -10.20 -10.92 1.30
C GLY A 120 -11.16 -10.58 0.17
N ASN A 121 -12.46 -10.75 0.39
CA ASN A 121 -13.52 -10.42 -0.56
C ASN A 121 -14.84 -10.12 0.17
N ILE A 122 -15.81 -9.56 -0.54
CA ILE A 122 -17.20 -9.35 -0.09
C ILE A 122 -18.21 -10.08 -1.00
N GLY A 123 -17.72 -10.84 -1.98
CA GLY A 123 -18.52 -11.73 -2.83
C GLY A 123 -19.35 -11.05 -3.91
N MET A 124 -18.86 -9.93 -4.46
CA MET A 124 -19.55 -9.18 -5.51
C MET A 124 -19.75 -9.99 -6.78
N GLN A 125 -20.89 -9.78 -7.43
CA GLN A 125 -21.27 -10.43 -8.68
C GLN A 125 -21.26 -9.43 -9.84
N VAL A 126 -21.09 -9.93 -11.06
CA VAL A 126 -21.18 -9.11 -12.27
C VAL A 126 -22.53 -8.39 -12.34
N GLY A 127 -22.50 -7.09 -12.60
CA GLY A 127 -23.67 -6.23 -12.69
C GLY A 127 -24.13 -5.62 -11.36
N GLU A 128 -23.58 -6.04 -10.22
CA GLU A 128 -23.84 -5.36 -8.96
C GLU A 128 -23.17 -4.00 -8.92
N VAL A 129 -23.73 -3.08 -8.13
CA VAL A 129 -23.29 -1.69 -8.06
C VAL A 129 -23.08 -1.28 -6.62
N LEU A 130 -21.94 -0.66 -6.35
CA LEU A 130 -21.64 0.01 -5.08
C LEU A 130 -21.22 1.45 -5.35
N SER A 131 -21.48 2.35 -4.38
CA SER A 131 -20.84 3.66 -4.43
C SER A 131 -19.33 3.51 -4.22
N MET A 132 -18.54 4.42 -4.79
CA MET A 132 -17.09 4.46 -4.56
C MET A 132 -16.77 4.48 -3.06
N GLU A 133 -17.51 5.24 -2.26
CA GLU A 133 -17.34 5.25 -0.80
C GLU A 133 -17.49 3.84 -0.19
N SER A 134 -18.50 3.08 -0.59
CA SER A 134 -18.72 1.69 -0.14
C SER A 134 -17.59 0.76 -0.60
N CYS A 135 -17.12 0.94 -1.82
CA CYS A 135 -15.95 0.21 -2.34
C CYS A 135 -14.70 0.47 -1.49
N LEU A 136 -14.44 1.73 -1.12
CA LEU A 136 -13.30 2.08 -0.28
C LEU A 136 -13.40 1.49 1.14
N TYR A 137 -14.60 1.44 1.73
CA TYR A 137 -14.80 0.74 3.00
C TYR A 137 -14.54 -0.76 2.87
N ALA A 138 -15.06 -1.42 1.83
CA ALA A 138 -14.81 -2.83 1.57
C ALA A 138 -13.32 -3.12 1.34
N LEU A 139 -12.64 -2.25 0.59
CA LEU A 139 -11.20 -2.32 0.34
C LEU A 139 -10.39 -2.31 1.64
N VAL A 140 -10.72 -1.40 2.57
CA VAL A 140 -9.93 -1.21 3.80
C VAL A 140 -10.31 -2.22 4.87
N ILE A 141 -11.61 -2.47 5.10
CA ILE A 141 -12.08 -3.29 6.23
C ILE A 141 -11.96 -4.78 5.93
N ARG A 142 -12.26 -5.19 4.68
CA ARG A 142 -12.26 -6.59 4.26
C ARG A 142 -11.05 -6.96 3.41
N SER A 143 -10.23 -5.97 3.05
CA SER A 143 -9.13 -6.18 2.11
C SER A 143 -9.59 -6.80 0.78
N ALA A 144 -10.80 -6.43 0.33
CA ALA A 144 -11.50 -7.06 -0.78
C ALA A 144 -10.72 -6.92 -2.08
N ASN A 145 -10.29 -8.05 -2.66
CA ASN A 145 -9.46 -8.08 -3.86
C ASN A 145 -10.26 -7.74 -5.11
N GLU A 146 -11.47 -8.29 -5.21
CA GLU A 146 -12.38 -8.00 -6.32
C GLU A 146 -12.76 -6.51 -6.37
N VAL A 147 -12.91 -5.89 -5.21
CA VAL A 147 -13.17 -4.46 -5.13
C VAL A 147 -11.95 -3.65 -5.56
N ALA A 148 -10.73 -4.10 -5.20
CA ALA A 148 -9.50 -3.45 -5.66
C ALA A 148 -9.37 -3.49 -7.19
N ALA A 149 -9.63 -4.65 -7.80
CA ALA A 149 -9.61 -4.82 -9.25
C ALA A 149 -10.69 -3.96 -9.94
N GLN A 150 -11.91 -3.92 -9.37
CA GLN A 150 -12.97 -3.12 -9.94
C GLN A 150 -12.72 -1.61 -9.81
N ILE A 151 -12.14 -1.15 -8.70
CA ILE A 151 -11.68 0.24 -8.57
C ILE A 151 -10.62 0.56 -9.62
N ALA A 152 -9.68 -0.36 -9.86
CA ALA A 152 -8.62 -0.17 -10.85
C ALA A 152 -9.19 -0.01 -12.25
N GLU A 153 -10.13 -0.86 -12.64
CA GLU A 153 -10.81 -0.73 -13.94
C GLU A 153 -11.64 0.56 -14.02
N HIS A 154 -12.39 0.89 -12.98
CA HIS A 154 -13.26 2.08 -12.97
C HIS A 154 -12.47 3.39 -13.09
N VAL A 155 -11.37 3.52 -12.35
CA VAL A 155 -10.55 4.74 -12.31
C VAL A 155 -9.57 4.80 -13.48
N GLY A 156 -8.96 3.68 -13.82
CA GLY A 156 -7.94 3.60 -14.88
C GLY A 156 -8.51 3.33 -16.27
N GLY A 157 -9.78 2.93 -16.37
CA GLY A 157 -10.38 2.40 -17.61
C GLY A 157 -9.93 0.97 -17.93
N THR A 158 -8.73 0.59 -17.50
CA THR A 158 -8.19 -0.79 -17.50
C THR A 158 -7.30 -0.99 -16.27
N GLU A 159 -7.16 -2.23 -15.80
CA GLU A 159 -6.22 -2.54 -14.72
C GLU A 159 -4.77 -2.14 -15.05
N GLN A 160 -4.34 -2.37 -16.30
CA GLN A 160 -2.98 -2.03 -16.71
C GLN A 160 -2.73 -0.52 -16.60
N ASN A 161 -3.65 0.29 -17.10
CA ASN A 161 -3.52 1.75 -16.99
C ASN A 161 -3.51 2.20 -15.53
N PHE A 162 -4.31 1.57 -14.67
CA PHE A 162 -4.29 1.85 -13.24
C PHE A 162 -2.96 1.48 -12.59
N ILE A 163 -2.35 0.36 -12.97
CA ILE A 163 -1.00 -0.04 -12.52
C ILE A 163 0.03 1.02 -12.94
N ASP A 164 -0.07 1.53 -14.14
CA ASP A 164 0.82 2.60 -14.64
C ASP A 164 0.63 3.88 -13.81
N MET A 165 -0.62 4.24 -13.48
CA MET A 165 -0.92 5.35 -12.56
C MET A 165 -0.34 5.11 -11.16
N MET A 166 -0.42 3.89 -10.62
CA MET A 166 0.18 3.53 -9.33
C MET A 166 1.71 3.75 -9.35
N ASN A 167 2.38 3.26 -10.38
CA ASN A 167 3.83 3.40 -10.53
C ASN A 167 4.25 4.86 -10.69
N GLN A 168 3.51 5.64 -11.49
CA GLN A 168 3.75 7.06 -11.65
C GLN A 168 3.58 7.78 -10.31
N ARG A 169 2.48 7.51 -9.60
CA ARG A 169 2.18 8.17 -8.33
C ARG A 169 3.20 7.80 -7.25
N ALA A 170 3.65 6.54 -7.22
CA ALA A 170 4.73 6.11 -6.34
C ALA A 170 6.00 6.92 -6.57
N ALA A 171 6.42 7.07 -7.82
CA ALA A 171 7.60 7.88 -8.17
C ALA A 171 7.45 9.36 -7.76
N GLU A 172 6.25 9.95 -7.95
CA GLU A 172 5.96 11.34 -7.58
C GLU A 172 6.06 11.60 -6.07
N ILE A 173 5.71 10.62 -5.24
CA ILE A 173 5.79 10.72 -3.78
C ILE A 173 7.10 10.20 -3.20
N GLY A 174 8.02 9.75 -4.04
CA GLY A 174 9.37 9.36 -3.66
C GLY A 174 9.51 7.91 -3.20
N CYS A 175 8.63 7.02 -3.66
CA CYS A 175 8.73 5.57 -3.42
C CYS A 175 9.72 4.91 -4.38
#